data_930aadc564e03c6fe6bea6954a3e3bc7
#
_entry.id   930aadc564e03c6fe6bea6954a3e3bc7
#
_cell.length_a   1.000
_cell.length_b   1.000
_cell.length_c   1.000
_cell.angle_alpha   90.00
_cell.angle_beta   90.00
_cell.angle_gamma   90.00
#
_symmetry.space_group_name_H-M   'P 1'
#
loop_
_entity.id
_entity.type
_entity.pdbx_description
1 polymer ?
#
loop_
_entity_poly.entity_id
_entity_poly.type
_entity_poly.pdbx_seq_one_letter_code
_entity_poly.pdbx_strand_id
1 'polypeptide(L)'
;MCDLKATQLTELSPKELSRYARHLSLPEVGRQGQTRLKNSRVLIVGVGGLGSPVALYLAAAGVGTLGLVDFDEVDITNLQRQILHGTEEIGKPKLESAKRRISSVNPNVHIVKHSCRLDSHNALEILENYDVVVDGTDNFPTRYLVNDACVLLGKPNVYGSIFRWEGQVSVFAKDEGPCYRCLFREPPPPGLVPNCAEAGVLGVLPGVVGSLQALEVIKLILDEGDSLVGRLLIFDALELKWREVKLRHNPDCPVCGDEPTQKELIDYDVFCGLQGEQSEDPRDSLKRFCEMEPSQLKDQLGSNNPPFILDVRESFEWDIVNLGDFGSYLIPLGELEQRIDEIPDDREIVVHCRSGVRSAKAANILADNGFSGLHNLSGGILAWIDEVDKSLPKY
;
A
#
# COMPACT_ATOMS: atom_id res chain seq x y z
N MET A 1 5.33 27.99 -15.80
CA MET A 1 4.97 27.72 -17.22
C MET A 1 5.97 26.70 -17.76
N CYS A 2 5.61 25.43 -17.74
CA CYS A 2 6.42 24.41 -18.38
C CYS A 2 6.16 24.52 -19.89
N ASP A 3 7.16 24.98 -20.66
CA ASP A 3 7.14 24.92 -22.12
C ASP A 3 7.01 23.45 -22.54
N LEU A 4 5.78 23.00 -22.76
CA LEU A 4 5.52 21.80 -23.55
C LEU A 4 6.16 22.05 -24.91
N LYS A 5 7.31 21.38 -25.18
CA LYS A 5 7.88 21.30 -26.52
C LYS A 5 6.72 21.10 -27.47
N ALA A 6 6.65 21.90 -28.55
CA ALA A 6 5.61 21.85 -29.55
C ALA A 6 5.62 20.50 -30.29
N THR A 7 5.30 19.45 -29.58
CA THR A 7 5.02 18.14 -30.12
C THR A 7 3.62 18.23 -30.69
N GLN A 8 3.45 17.95 -31.97
CA GLN A 8 2.17 18.00 -32.67
C GLN A 8 1.20 17.07 -31.95
N LEU A 9 0.21 17.64 -31.21
CA LEU A 9 -0.76 16.87 -30.42
C LEU A 9 -1.54 15.92 -31.32
N THR A 10 -1.68 14.67 -30.91
CA THR A 10 -2.47 13.68 -31.65
C THR A 10 -3.95 14.00 -31.54
N GLU A 11 -4.59 14.29 -32.67
CA GLU A 11 -6.00 14.65 -32.76
C GLU A 11 -6.93 13.44 -32.45
N LEU A 12 -8.16 13.75 -32.03
CA LEU A 12 -9.19 12.74 -31.77
C LEU A 12 -9.75 12.19 -33.07
N SER A 13 -9.78 10.88 -33.22
CA SER A 13 -10.47 10.20 -34.32
C SER A 13 -11.99 10.32 -34.18
N PRO A 14 -12.77 10.09 -35.26
CA PRO A 14 -14.24 10.10 -35.20
C PRO A 14 -14.82 9.10 -34.18
N LYS A 15 -14.16 7.93 -33.99
CA LYS A 15 -14.56 6.95 -33.00
C LYS A 15 -14.33 7.45 -31.56
N GLU A 16 -13.25 8.16 -31.34
CA GLU A 16 -12.94 8.77 -30.04
C GLU A 16 -13.88 9.94 -29.74
N LEU A 17 -14.21 10.76 -30.73
CA LEU A 17 -15.22 11.82 -30.56
C LEU A 17 -16.57 11.24 -30.12
N SER A 18 -16.99 10.11 -30.69
CA SER A 18 -18.20 9.42 -30.28
C SER A 18 -18.08 8.84 -28.87
N ARG A 19 -16.93 8.23 -28.53
CA ARG A 19 -16.66 7.64 -27.21
C ARG A 19 -16.74 8.68 -26.09
N TYR A 20 -16.12 9.84 -26.33
CA TYR A 20 -15.99 10.90 -25.32
C TYR A 20 -17.07 12.00 -25.45
N ALA A 21 -18.15 11.75 -26.18
CA ALA A 21 -19.18 12.77 -26.46
C ALA A 21 -19.71 13.45 -25.18
N ARG A 22 -19.82 12.74 -24.07
CA ARG A 22 -20.27 13.30 -22.78
C ARG A 22 -19.23 14.23 -22.14
N HIS A 23 -17.94 13.94 -22.28
CA HIS A 23 -16.85 14.85 -21.88
C HIS A 23 -16.83 16.09 -22.79
N LEU A 24 -16.98 15.89 -24.10
CA LEU A 24 -17.00 16.99 -25.06
C LEU A 24 -18.13 18.00 -24.85
N SER A 25 -19.20 17.58 -24.18
CA SER A 25 -20.35 18.45 -23.82
C SER A 25 -20.09 19.31 -22.59
N LEU A 26 -19.04 19.05 -21.82
CA LEU A 26 -18.64 19.86 -20.66
C LEU A 26 -17.78 21.03 -21.16
N PRO A 27 -18.15 22.29 -20.87
CA PRO A 27 -17.35 23.46 -21.33
C PRO A 27 -15.90 23.41 -20.87
N GLU A 28 -15.64 22.90 -19.65
CA GLU A 28 -14.32 22.82 -19.03
C GLU A 28 -13.45 21.73 -19.68
N VAL A 29 -14.04 20.76 -20.36
CA VAL A 29 -13.31 19.71 -21.09
C VAL A 29 -13.25 20.02 -22.57
N GLY A 30 -14.41 20.04 -23.23
CA GLY A 30 -14.51 20.27 -24.65
C GLY A 30 -13.59 19.39 -25.50
N ARG A 31 -13.41 19.75 -26.77
CA ARG A 31 -12.49 19.04 -27.66
C ARG A 31 -11.03 19.23 -27.23
N GLN A 32 -10.70 20.42 -26.76
CA GLN A 32 -9.33 20.79 -26.39
C GLN A 32 -8.85 20.01 -25.15
N GLY A 33 -9.68 19.98 -24.10
CA GLY A 33 -9.37 19.21 -22.90
C GLY A 33 -9.29 17.71 -23.17
N GLN A 34 -10.20 17.16 -23.99
CA GLN A 34 -10.11 15.74 -24.35
C GLN A 34 -8.83 15.42 -25.19
N THR A 35 -8.37 16.36 -26.02
CA THR A 35 -7.10 16.22 -26.72
C THR A 35 -5.92 16.26 -25.75
N ARG A 36 -5.96 17.11 -24.69
CA ARG A 36 -4.96 17.10 -23.62
C ARG A 36 -4.92 15.75 -22.92
N LEU A 37 -6.08 15.21 -22.49
CA LEU A 37 -6.16 13.88 -21.87
C LEU A 37 -5.54 12.80 -22.76
N LYS A 38 -5.87 12.78 -24.06
CA LYS A 38 -5.32 11.82 -25.02
C LYS A 38 -3.81 11.88 -25.14
N ASN A 39 -3.22 13.04 -25.00
CA ASN A 39 -1.76 13.24 -25.14
C ASN A 39 -1.00 13.13 -23.80
N SER A 40 -1.71 12.98 -22.69
CA SER A 40 -1.10 12.91 -21.36
C SER A 40 -0.63 11.50 -21.02
N ARG A 41 0.37 11.45 -20.16
CA ARG A 41 1.03 10.24 -19.67
C ARG A 41 0.93 10.23 -18.13
N VAL A 42 0.25 9.25 -17.56
CA VAL A 42 0.05 9.13 -16.11
C VAL A 42 0.68 7.85 -15.61
N LEU A 43 1.51 7.94 -14.57
CA LEU A 43 2.06 6.78 -13.89
C LEU A 43 1.18 6.44 -12.68
N ILE A 44 0.83 5.18 -12.54
CA ILE A 44 0.13 4.63 -11.37
C ILE A 44 1.09 3.67 -10.67
N VAL A 45 1.52 4.04 -9.47
CA VAL A 45 2.38 3.20 -8.63
C VAL A 45 1.50 2.35 -7.73
N GLY A 46 1.48 1.05 -7.99
CA GLY A 46 0.58 0.08 -7.38
C GLY A 46 -0.76 -0.03 -8.11
N VAL A 47 -1.07 -1.21 -8.66
CA VAL A 47 -2.37 -1.53 -9.28
C VAL A 47 -3.27 -2.34 -8.34
N GLY A 48 -3.12 -2.09 -7.04
CA GLY A 48 -3.89 -2.68 -5.96
C GLY A 48 -5.25 -2.02 -5.74
N GLY A 49 -5.63 -1.83 -4.47
CA GLY A 49 -6.95 -1.28 -4.09
C GLY A 49 -7.18 0.13 -4.63
N LEU A 50 -6.26 1.07 -4.39
CA LEU A 50 -6.34 2.45 -4.87
C LEU A 50 -6.10 2.55 -6.38
N GLY A 51 -5.06 1.88 -6.90
CA GLY A 51 -4.74 1.92 -8.32
C GLY A 51 -5.81 1.33 -9.23
N SER A 52 -6.62 0.39 -8.74
CA SER A 52 -7.70 -0.23 -9.51
C SER A 52 -8.73 0.78 -10.04
N PRO A 53 -9.43 1.56 -9.21
CA PRO A 53 -10.38 2.57 -9.70
C PRO A 53 -9.67 3.69 -10.47
N VAL A 54 -8.47 4.11 -10.05
CA VAL A 54 -7.68 5.12 -10.79
C VAL A 54 -7.46 4.67 -12.24
N ALA A 55 -6.92 3.46 -12.44
CA ALA A 55 -6.63 2.94 -13.78
C ALA A 55 -7.89 2.83 -14.65
N LEU A 56 -9.00 2.35 -14.09
CA LEU A 56 -10.25 2.20 -14.81
C LEU A 56 -10.84 3.56 -15.22
N TYR A 57 -10.90 4.54 -14.32
CA TYR A 57 -11.48 5.84 -14.62
C TYR A 57 -10.60 6.67 -15.57
N LEU A 58 -9.27 6.66 -15.40
CA LEU A 58 -8.37 7.36 -16.33
C LEU A 58 -8.40 6.73 -17.73
N ALA A 59 -8.49 5.41 -17.82
CA ALA A 59 -8.67 4.73 -19.10
C ALA A 59 -10.02 5.09 -19.74
N ALA A 60 -11.12 5.07 -18.99
CA ALA A 60 -12.44 5.46 -19.48
C ALA A 60 -12.47 6.93 -19.91
N ALA A 61 -11.78 7.81 -19.19
CA ALA A 61 -11.65 9.23 -19.52
C ALA A 61 -10.80 9.48 -20.77
N GLY A 62 -9.99 8.51 -21.21
CA GLY A 62 -9.18 8.61 -22.41
C GLY A 62 -7.83 9.27 -22.20
N VAL A 63 -7.21 9.10 -21.04
CA VAL A 63 -5.78 9.38 -20.84
C VAL A 63 -5.00 8.50 -21.80
N GLY A 64 -4.13 9.12 -22.61
CA GLY A 64 -3.52 8.43 -23.76
C GLY A 64 -2.51 7.35 -23.37
N THR A 65 -1.73 7.56 -22.28
CA THR A 65 -0.76 6.58 -21.79
C THR A 65 -0.90 6.39 -20.30
N LEU A 66 -1.06 5.14 -19.87
CA LEU A 66 -0.99 4.74 -18.48
C LEU A 66 0.25 3.87 -18.24
N GLY A 67 1.18 4.38 -17.44
CA GLY A 67 2.25 3.57 -16.86
C GLY A 67 1.75 2.88 -15.62
N LEU A 68 2.05 1.60 -15.48
CA LEU A 68 1.65 0.79 -14.33
C LEU A 68 2.89 0.17 -13.70
N VAL A 69 3.11 0.45 -12.42
CA VAL A 69 4.21 -0.16 -11.64
C VAL A 69 3.60 -1.13 -10.63
N ASP A 70 3.93 -2.38 -10.74
CA ASP A 70 3.58 -3.43 -9.76
C ASP A 70 4.45 -4.67 -10.03
N PHE A 71 4.69 -5.52 -9.03
CA PHE A 71 5.47 -6.74 -9.18
C PHE A 71 4.76 -7.97 -8.61
N ASP A 72 3.57 -7.79 -8.03
CA ASP A 72 2.80 -8.84 -7.39
C ASP A 72 1.99 -9.68 -8.38
N GLU A 73 1.52 -10.81 -7.87
CA GLU A 73 0.47 -11.61 -8.48
C GLU A 73 -0.90 -11.32 -7.86
N VAL A 74 -1.95 -11.68 -8.59
CA VAL A 74 -3.33 -11.56 -8.09
C VAL A 74 -3.59 -12.67 -7.08
N ASP A 75 -3.98 -12.28 -5.87
CA ASP A 75 -4.37 -13.19 -4.79
C ASP A 75 -5.88 -13.08 -4.50
N ILE A 76 -6.50 -14.17 -4.06
CA ILE A 76 -7.92 -14.21 -3.75
C ILE A 76 -8.31 -13.18 -2.67
N THR A 77 -7.43 -12.94 -1.70
CA THR A 77 -7.63 -11.95 -0.62
C THR A 77 -7.60 -10.51 -1.11
N ASN A 78 -7.14 -10.29 -2.35
CA ASN A 78 -7.12 -8.98 -2.98
C ASN A 78 -8.47 -8.60 -3.61
N LEU A 79 -9.25 -9.58 -4.09
CA LEU A 79 -10.40 -9.38 -4.95
C LEU A 79 -11.53 -8.59 -4.30
N GLN A 80 -11.61 -8.56 -2.98
CA GLN A 80 -12.62 -7.79 -2.25
C GLN A 80 -12.44 -6.26 -2.39
N ARG A 81 -11.26 -5.79 -2.89
CA ARG A 81 -10.98 -4.35 -3.06
C ARG A 81 -10.23 -4.01 -4.35
N GLN A 82 -9.56 -4.94 -5.00
CA GLN A 82 -8.77 -4.72 -6.20
C GLN A 82 -9.61 -5.04 -7.45
N ILE A 83 -10.62 -4.22 -7.73
CA ILE A 83 -11.66 -4.44 -8.75
C ILE A 83 -11.15 -4.46 -10.20
N LEU A 84 -9.88 -4.14 -10.41
CA LEU A 84 -9.20 -4.25 -11.69
C LEU A 84 -8.98 -5.72 -12.09
N HIS A 85 -8.90 -6.62 -11.09
CA HIS A 85 -8.62 -8.03 -11.22
C HIS A 85 -9.89 -8.87 -11.04
N GLY A 86 -9.86 -10.09 -11.53
CA GLY A 86 -10.97 -11.04 -11.42
C GLY A 86 -10.50 -12.41 -10.94
N THR A 87 -11.44 -13.26 -10.55
CA THR A 87 -11.17 -14.62 -10.05
C THR A 87 -10.36 -15.47 -11.04
N GLU A 88 -10.58 -15.29 -12.35
CA GLU A 88 -9.85 -16.00 -13.41
C GLU A 88 -8.37 -15.57 -13.52
N GLU A 89 -8.00 -14.50 -12.80
CA GLU A 89 -6.66 -13.92 -12.83
C GLU A 89 -5.80 -14.33 -11.63
N ILE A 90 -6.34 -15.09 -10.67
CA ILE A 90 -5.61 -15.57 -9.50
C ILE A 90 -4.34 -16.31 -9.92
N GLY A 91 -3.19 -15.96 -9.31
CA GLY A 91 -1.87 -16.49 -9.61
C GLY A 91 -1.21 -15.92 -10.87
N LYS A 92 -1.84 -14.93 -11.54
CA LYS A 92 -1.22 -14.24 -12.67
C LYS A 92 -0.65 -12.89 -12.23
N PRO A 93 0.40 -12.37 -12.91
CA PRO A 93 0.93 -11.05 -12.62
C PRO A 93 -0.15 -9.97 -12.71
N LYS A 94 -0.24 -9.09 -11.69
CA LYS A 94 -1.23 -8.02 -11.62
C LYS A 94 -1.22 -7.12 -12.86
N LEU A 95 -0.03 -6.84 -13.42
CA LEU A 95 0.11 -6.01 -14.62
C LEU A 95 -0.51 -6.63 -15.88
N GLU A 96 -0.50 -7.95 -16.01
CA GLU A 96 -1.14 -8.63 -17.15
C GLU A 96 -2.67 -8.60 -17.02
N SER A 97 -3.18 -8.84 -15.83
CA SER A 97 -4.60 -8.71 -15.49
C SER A 97 -5.08 -7.28 -15.74
N ALA A 98 -4.37 -6.28 -15.19
CA ALA A 98 -4.66 -4.86 -15.37
C ALA A 98 -4.70 -4.45 -16.85
N LYS A 99 -3.67 -4.82 -17.64
CA LYS A 99 -3.63 -4.52 -19.07
C LYS A 99 -4.86 -5.07 -19.79
N ARG A 100 -5.25 -6.31 -19.53
CA ARG A 100 -6.40 -6.94 -20.15
C ARG A 100 -7.69 -6.20 -19.82
N ARG A 101 -7.89 -5.88 -18.54
CA ARG A 101 -9.07 -5.18 -18.06
C ARG A 101 -9.18 -3.76 -18.62
N ILE A 102 -8.09 -2.99 -18.57
CA ILE A 102 -8.03 -1.63 -19.11
C ILE A 102 -8.30 -1.63 -20.61
N SER A 103 -7.69 -2.54 -21.37
CA SER A 103 -7.91 -2.66 -22.81
C SER A 103 -9.36 -3.01 -23.16
N SER A 104 -10.07 -3.75 -22.29
CA SER A 104 -11.50 -4.03 -22.48
C SER A 104 -12.39 -2.81 -22.23
N VAL A 105 -11.95 -1.90 -21.34
CA VAL A 105 -12.65 -0.63 -21.07
C VAL A 105 -12.38 0.37 -22.21
N ASN A 106 -11.11 0.55 -22.58
CA ASN A 106 -10.72 1.47 -23.63
C ASN A 106 -9.47 0.99 -24.41
N PRO A 107 -9.65 0.43 -25.62
CA PRO A 107 -8.54 -0.10 -26.40
C PRO A 107 -7.61 0.99 -26.98
N ASN A 108 -7.98 2.27 -26.87
CA ASN A 108 -7.18 3.38 -27.40
C ASN A 108 -6.09 3.85 -26.41
N VAL A 109 -6.12 3.33 -25.17
CA VAL A 109 -5.13 3.68 -24.14
C VAL A 109 -3.87 2.85 -24.32
N HIS A 110 -2.72 3.51 -24.42
CA HIS A 110 -1.43 2.83 -24.42
C HIS A 110 -1.01 2.48 -23.00
N ILE A 111 -0.67 1.20 -22.74
CA ILE A 111 -0.28 0.72 -21.43
C ILE A 111 1.20 0.36 -21.44
N VAL A 112 1.96 1.02 -20.58
CA VAL A 112 3.38 0.73 -20.31
C VAL A 112 3.46 -0.01 -18.99
N LYS A 113 4.02 -1.21 -18.98
CA LYS A 113 4.18 -2.03 -17.78
C LYS A 113 5.60 -1.91 -17.24
N HIS A 114 5.72 -1.61 -15.96
CA HIS A 114 6.96 -1.64 -15.20
C HIS A 114 6.86 -2.76 -14.17
N SER A 115 7.27 -3.98 -14.57
CA SER A 115 7.22 -5.19 -13.72
C SER A 115 8.45 -5.22 -12.81
N CYS A 116 8.48 -4.32 -11.83
CA CYS A 116 9.57 -4.18 -10.87
C CYS A 116 9.05 -3.61 -9.56
N ARG A 117 9.77 -3.88 -8.48
CA ARG A 117 9.67 -3.07 -7.27
C ARG A 117 10.27 -1.69 -7.56
N LEU A 118 9.52 -0.64 -7.22
CA LEU A 118 10.04 0.71 -7.31
C LEU A 118 11.01 0.96 -6.16
N ASP A 119 12.22 1.40 -6.48
CA ASP A 119 13.28 1.69 -5.52
C ASP A 119 14.09 2.94 -5.92
N SER A 120 15.08 3.32 -5.11
CA SER A 120 15.91 4.50 -5.36
C SER A 120 16.75 4.43 -6.63
N HIS A 121 16.97 3.24 -7.21
CA HIS A 121 17.78 3.06 -8.41
C HIS A 121 16.99 3.25 -9.70
N ASN A 122 15.69 2.97 -9.69
CA ASN A 122 14.84 2.99 -10.89
C ASN A 122 13.77 4.09 -10.90
N ALA A 123 13.43 4.67 -9.74
CA ALA A 123 12.29 5.58 -9.62
C ALA A 123 12.41 6.82 -10.52
N LEU A 124 13.56 7.50 -10.55
CA LEU A 124 13.73 8.72 -11.35
C LEU A 124 13.59 8.42 -12.84
N GLU A 125 14.24 7.36 -13.34
CA GLU A 125 14.18 6.95 -14.75
C GLU A 125 12.74 6.61 -15.18
N ILE A 126 11.97 5.94 -14.32
CA ILE A 126 10.58 5.59 -14.62
C ILE A 126 9.69 6.83 -14.58
N LEU A 127 9.75 7.62 -13.50
CA LEU A 127 8.83 8.73 -13.26
C LEU A 127 9.04 9.90 -14.26
N GLU A 128 10.26 10.15 -14.73
CA GLU A 128 10.55 11.26 -15.65
C GLU A 128 9.70 11.22 -16.92
N ASN A 129 9.29 10.04 -17.36
CA ASN A 129 8.53 9.80 -18.58
C ASN A 129 7.03 10.12 -18.47
N TYR A 130 6.54 10.59 -17.32
CA TYR A 130 5.12 10.84 -17.07
C TYR A 130 4.87 12.28 -16.61
N ASP A 131 3.67 12.78 -16.89
CA ASP A 131 3.26 14.15 -16.56
C ASP A 131 2.73 14.23 -15.12
N VAL A 132 2.03 13.18 -14.67
CA VAL A 132 1.41 13.07 -13.34
C VAL A 132 1.71 11.69 -12.78
N VAL A 133 2.01 11.62 -11.50
CA VAL A 133 2.21 10.38 -10.76
C VAL A 133 1.07 10.19 -9.75
N VAL A 134 0.53 8.99 -9.68
CA VAL A 134 -0.49 8.61 -8.70
C VAL A 134 0.11 7.62 -7.72
N ASP A 135 0.11 7.98 -6.44
CA ASP A 135 0.49 7.10 -5.34
C ASP A 135 -0.70 6.20 -4.98
N GLY A 136 -0.66 4.96 -5.47
CA GLY A 136 -1.63 3.89 -5.14
C GLY A 136 -1.09 2.88 -4.15
N THR A 137 -0.01 3.22 -3.41
CA THR A 137 0.71 2.31 -2.52
C THR A 137 0.10 2.24 -1.12
N ASP A 138 0.38 1.15 -0.42
CA ASP A 138 -0.08 0.88 0.93
C ASP A 138 1.05 0.76 1.96
N ASN A 139 2.29 1.12 1.57
CA ASN A 139 3.46 1.04 2.44
C ASN A 139 4.24 2.35 2.49
N PHE A 140 4.87 2.62 3.62
CA PHE A 140 5.60 3.87 3.85
C PHE A 140 6.85 4.03 2.98
N PRO A 141 7.74 3.03 2.80
CA PRO A 141 8.94 3.19 1.98
C PRO A 141 8.63 3.68 0.57
N THR A 142 7.71 3.02 -0.13
CA THR A 142 7.33 3.41 -1.49
C THR A 142 6.66 4.79 -1.52
N ARG A 143 5.88 5.15 -0.50
CA ARG A 143 5.23 6.45 -0.39
C ARG A 143 6.22 7.60 -0.28
N TYR A 144 7.24 7.47 0.61
CA TYR A 144 8.31 8.45 0.72
C TYR A 144 9.15 8.52 -0.55
N LEU A 145 9.48 7.38 -1.14
CA LEU A 145 10.21 7.29 -2.41
C LEU A 145 9.48 8.04 -3.53
N VAL A 146 8.18 7.75 -3.72
CA VAL A 146 7.36 8.42 -4.77
C VAL A 146 7.29 9.92 -4.53
N ASN A 147 7.07 10.36 -3.29
CA ASN A 147 7.06 11.78 -2.97
C ASN A 147 8.38 12.45 -3.33
N ASP A 148 9.50 11.89 -2.86
CA ASP A 148 10.81 12.51 -3.05
C ASP A 148 11.21 12.52 -4.53
N ALA A 149 10.96 11.43 -5.25
CA ALA A 149 11.19 11.38 -6.70
C ALA A 149 10.34 12.42 -7.46
N CYS A 150 9.07 12.59 -7.08
CA CYS A 150 8.19 13.61 -7.67
C CYS A 150 8.70 15.03 -7.39
N VAL A 151 9.16 15.32 -6.16
CA VAL A 151 9.77 16.62 -5.81
C VAL A 151 11.01 16.89 -6.64
N LEU A 152 11.93 15.90 -6.73
CA LEU A 152 13.18 16.04 -7.49
C LEU A 152 12.94 16.26 -8.99
N LEU A 153 11.89 15.66 -9.54
CA LEU A 153 11.52 15.79 -10.96
C LEU A 153 10.54 16.93 -11.24
N GLY A 154 10.05 17.64 -10.21
CA GLY A 154 9.03 18.68 -10.35
C GLY A 154 7.70 18.15 -10.89
N LYS A 155 7.30 16.92 -10.50
CA LYS A 155 6.07 16.26 -10.95
C LYS A 155 5.00 16.29 -9.87
N PRO A 156 3.73 16.54 -10.20
CA PRO A 156 2.64 16.40 -9.24
C PRO A 156 2.47 14.94 -8.82
N ASN A 157 2.34 14.72 -7.50
CA ASN A 157 2.03 13.44 -6.89
C ASN A 157 0.61 13.46 -6.34
N VAL A 158 -0.28 12.69 -6.95
CA VAL A 158 -1.68 12.54 -6.49
C VAL A 158 -1.72 11.43 -5.45
N TYR A 159 -1.71 11.86 -4.19
CA TYR A 159 -1.67 11.01 -3.02
C TYR A 159 -3.05 10.47 -2.66
N GLY A 160 -3.11 9.20 -2.28
CA GLY A 160 -4.24 8.55 -1.65
C GLY A 160 -3.79 7.65 -0.51
N SER A 161 -4.59 7.58 0.55
CA SER A 161 -4.38 6.65 1.66
C SER A 161 -5.69 6.18 2.22
N ILE A 162 -5.70 4.96 2.72
CA ILE A 162 -6.85 4.37 3.41
C ILE A 162 -6.37 3.66 4.67
N PHE A 163 -7.14 3.78 5.74
CA PHE A 163 -6.92 3.08 6.97
C PHE A 163 -8.27 2.75 7.62
N ARG A 164 -8.60 1.45 7.71
CA ARG A 164 -9.88 0.97 8.25
C ARG A 164 -11.09 1.61 7.54
N TRP A 165 -11.69 2.65 8.14
CA TRP A 165 -12.85 3.39 7.67
C TRP A 165 -12.52 4.83 7.24
N GLU A 166 -11.27 5.23 7.29
CA GLU A 166 -10.82 6.56 6.90
C GLU A 166 -10.11 6.53 5.55
N GLY A 167 -10.39 7.53 4.72
CA GLY A 167 -9.71 7.80 3.45
C GLY A 167 -9.10 9.18 3.42
N GLN A 168 -7.97 9.33 2.76
CA GLN A 168 -7.28 10.62 2.60
C GLN A 168 -6.88 10.82 1.15
N VAL A 169 -7.02 12.06 0.66
CA VAL A 169 -6.57 12.46 -0.68
C VAL A 169 -5.93 13.84 -0.62
N SER A 170 -4.84 14.01 -1.35
CA SER A 170 -4.15 15.30 -1.54
C SER A 170 -3.39 15.31 -2.86
N VAL A 171 -2.96 16.48 -3.29
CA VAL A 171 -1.99 16.65 -4.38
C VAL A 171 -0.76 17.33 -3.81
N PHE A 172 0.38 16.68 -3.92
CA PHE A 172 1.68 17.20 -3.52
C PHE A 172 2.45 17.66 -4.76
N ALA A 173 2.82 18.94 -4.80
CA ALA A 173 3.58 19.52 -5.89
C ALA A 173 4.55 20.57 -5.34
N LYS A 174 5.82 20.43 -5.68
CA LYS A 174 6.90 21.26 -5.13
C LYS A 174 6.67 22.75 -5.33
N ASP A 175 6.35 23.16 -6.56
CA ASP A 175 6.34 24.60 -6.93
C ASP A 175 5.01 25.29 -6.58
N GLU A 176 3.95 24.51 -6.33
CA GLU A 176 2.61 25.02 -6.06
C GLU A 176 2.12 24.77 -4.63
N GLY A 177 2.84 23.94 -3.86
CA GLY A 177 2.42 23.60 -2.51
C GLY A 177 3.36 22.69 -1.75
N PRO A 178 2.91 22.19 -0.58
CA PRO A 178 3.70 21.28 0.25
C PRO A 178 3.91 19.93 -0.42
N CYS A 179 4.99 19.25 -0.05
CA CYS A 179 5.18 17.83 -0.35
C CYS A 179 4.70 16.96 0.84
N TYR A 180 4.69 15.64 0.65
CA TYR A 180 4.30 14.69 1.71
C TYR A 180 5.14 14.85 2.98
N ARG A 181 6.45 15.13 2.86
CA ARG A 181 7.33 15.35 4.01
C ARG A 181 7.09 16.67 4.75
N CYS A 182 6.39 17.63 4.15
CA CYS A 182 5.94 18.81 4.89
C CYS A 182 4.91 18.45 5.97
N LEU A 183 4.13 17.42 5.73
CA LEU A 183 3.11 16.90 6.64
C LEU A 183 3.66 15.77 7.54
N PHE A 184 4.37 14.83 6.94
CA PHE A 184 4.94 13.66 7.60
C PHE A 184 6.46 13.63 7.36
N ARG A 185 7.19 14.32 8.24
CA ARG A 185 8.64 14.46 8.09
C ARG A 185 9.39 13.12 8.14
N GLU A 186 8.93 12.25 9.04
CA GLU A 186 9.51 10.94 9.33
C GLU A 186 8.40 9.88 9.36
N PRO A 187 8.69 8.64 9.01
CA PRO A 187 7.73 7.56 9.13
C PRO A 187 7.41 7.29 10.61
N PRO A 188 6.21 6.74 10.90
CA PRO A 188 5.92 6.26 12.24
C PRO A 188 6.89 5.13 12.60
N PRO A 189 7.21 4.94 13.89
CA PRO A 189 8.03 3.81 14.34
C PRO A 189 7.47 2.49 13.82
N PRO A 190 8.34 1.53 13.44
CA PRO A 190 7.91 0.22 12.97
C PRO A 190 6.93 -0.45 13.93
N GLY A 191 5.86 -1.02 13.39
CA GLY A 191 4.82 -1.70 14.17
C GLY A 191 3.83 -0.80 14.95
N LEU A 192 3.97 0.54 14.89
CA LEU A 192 3.00 1.46 15.51
C LEU A 192 1.72 1.56 14.68
N VAL A 193 1.85 1.60 13.36
CA VAL A 193 0.71 1.67 12.44
C VAL A 193 0.61 0.32 11.72
N PRO A 194 -0.43 -0.48 11.99
CA PRO A 194 -0.63 -1.74 11.28
C PRO A 194 -0.89 -1.49 9.81
N ASN A 195 -0.41 -2.37 8.95
CA ASN A 195 -0.71 -2.30 7.52
C ASN A 195 -2.17 -2.71 7.21
N CYS A 196 -2.63 -2.52 5.98
CA CYS A 196 -4.00 -2.85 5.57
C CYS A 196 -4.36 -4.33 5.74
N ALA A 197 -3.37 -5.23 5.68
CA ALA A 197 -3.60 -6.66 5.87
C ALA A 197 -3.82 -7.02 7.35
N GLU A 198 -3.26 -6.22 8.26
CA GLU A 198 -3.39 -6.40 9.71
C GLU A 198 -4.59 -5.64 10.29
N ALA A 199 -4.80 -4.39 9.83
CA ALA A 199 -5.85 -3.52 10.35
C ALA A 199 -7.23 -3.80 9.74
N GLY A 200 -7.26 -4.49 8.60
CA GLY A 200 -8.46 -4.61 7.78
C GLY A 200 -8.76 -3.34 6.98
N VAL A 201 -9.51 -3.49 5.90
CA VAL A 201 -9.96 -2.38 5.06
C VAL A 201 -11.30 -2.70 4.42
N LEU A 202 -12.24 -1.75 4.46
CA LEU A 202 -13.51 -1.88 3.76
C LEU A 202 -13.28 -1.73 2.25
N GLY A 203 -13.63 -2.76 1.46
CA GLY A 203 -13.28 -2.86 0.04
C GLY A 203 -13.83 -1.73 -0.85
N VAL A 204 -14.92 -1.08 -0.48
CA VAL A 204 -15.46 0.07 -1.23
C VAL A 204 -14.64 1.35 -1.01
N LEU A 205 -13.94 1.47 0.10
CA LEU A 205 -13.20 2.70 0.45
C LEU A 205 -12.09 3.06 -0.55
N PRO A 206 -11.25 2.11 -1.01
CA PRO A 206 -10.34 2.37 -2.14
C PRO A 206 -11.05 2.87 -3.41
N GLY A 207 -12.28 2.41 -3.65
CA GLY A 207 -13.11 2.88 -4.77
C GLY A 207 -13.42 4.37 -4.65
N VAL A 208 -13.80 4.84 -3.47
CA VAL A 208 -14.07 6.27 -3.20
C VAL A 208 -12.80 7.09 -3.35
N VAL A 209 -11.75 6.72 -2.63
CA VAL A 209 -10.47 7.46 -2.60
C VAL A 209 -9.79 7.48 -3.98
N GLY A 210 -9.69 6.32 -4.65
CA GLY A 210 -9.06 6.24 -5.97
C GLY A 210 -9.88 6.94 -7.07
N SER A 211 -11.21 7.03 -6.94
CA SER A 211 -12.02 7.84 -7.86
C SER A 211 -11.71 9.34 -7.69
N LEU A 212 -11.48 9.80 -6.46
CA LEU A 212 -11.02 11.18 -6.21
C LEU A 212 -9.60 11.41 -6.71
N GLN A 213 -8.70 10.45 -6.55
CA GLN A 213 -7.36 10.54 -7.16
C GLN A 213 -7.46 10.68 -8.69
N ALA A 214 -8.30 9.87 -9.35
CA ALA A 214 -8.53 9.98 -10.79
C ALA A 214 -9.10 11.35 -11.19
N LEU A 215 -10.03 11.92 -10.38
CA LEU A 215 -10.57 13.25 -10.59
C LEU A 215 -9.48 14.32 -10.49
N GLU A 216 -8.62 14.27 -9.47
CA GLU A 216 -7.49 15.21 -9.32
C GLU A 216 -6.50 15.12 -10.51
N VAL A 217 -6.19 13.91 -10.98
CA VAL A 217 -5.37 13.73 -12.19
C VAL A 217 -6.00 14.43 -13.40
N ILE A 218 -7.31 14.26 -13.61
CA ILE A 218 -8.02 14.90 -14.72
C ILE A 218 -7.97 16.43 -14.58
N LYS A 219 -8.22 16.99 -13.41
CA LYS A 219 -8.13 18.43 -13.15
C LYS A 219 -6.74 18.98 -13.43
N LEU A 220 -5.69 18.29 -12.97
CA LEU A 220 -4.30 18.67 -13.27
C LEU A 220 -3.98 18.69 -14.75
N ILE A 221 -4.45 17.68 -15.52
CA ILE A 221 -4.23 17.60 -16.97
C ILE A 221 -4.98 18.70 -17.71
N LEU A 222 -6.22 18.96 -17.29
CA LEU A 222 -7.07 19.97 -17.91
C LEU A 222 -6.67 21.39 -17.51
N ASP A 223 -5.97 21.56 -16.39
CA ASP A 223 -5.72 22.86 -15.74
C ASP A 223 -7.04 23.57 -15.41
N GLU A 224 -7.99 22.81 -14.82
CA GLU A 224 -9.34 23.26 -14.54
C GLU A 224 -9.75 22.94 -13.09
N GLY A 225 -10.51 23.85 -12.49
CA GLY A 225 -11.02 23.74 -11.13
C GLY A 225 -9.95 23.90 -10.06
N ASP A 226 -10.37 23.78 -8.79
CA ASP A 226 -9.49 23.89 -7.63
C ASP A 226 -8.89 22.52 -7.29
N SER A 227 -7.61 22.29 -7.58
CA SER A 227 -6.93 21.05 -7.19
C SER A 227 -6.71 20.96 -5.68
N LEU A 228 -6.42 19.77 -5.15
CA LEU A 228 -6.10 19.54 -3.75
C LEU A 228 -4.64 19.92 -3.38
N VAL A 229 -3.97 20.74 -4.17
CA VAL A 229 -2.66 21.31 -3.81
C VAL A 229 -2.80 22.16 -2.56
N GLY A 230 -1.99 21.88 -1.53
CA GLY A 230 -2.06 22.57 -0.24
C GLY A 230 -3.30 22.26 0.61
N ARG A 231 -4.03 21.19 0.26
CA ARG A 231 -5.23 20.72 0.99
C ARG A 231 -5.21 19.21 1.17
N LEU A 232 -5.52 18.73 2.36
CA LEU A 232 -5.77 17.32 2.63
C LEU A 232 -7.26 17.11 2.85
N LEU A 233 -7.87 16.32 2.01
CA LEU A 233 -9.25 15.88 2.16
C LEU A 233 -9.28 14.57 2.95
N ILE A 234 -10.02 14.54 4.05
CA ILE A 234 -10.18 13.37 4.93
C ILE A 234 -11.63 12.94 4.90
N PHE A 235 -11.86 11.67 4.61
CA PHE A 235 -13.17 11.03 4.56
C PHE A 235 -13.32 10.04 5.71
N ASP A 236 -14.31 10.26 6.56
CA ASP A 236 -14.79 9.30 7.54
C ASP A 236 -15.97 8.54 6.94
N ALA A 237 -15.77 7.27 6.60
CA ALA A 237 -16.78 6.47 5.93
C ALA A 237 -17.87 5.96 6.90
N LEU A 238 -17.61 5.87 8.22
CA LEU A 238 -18.64 5.51 9.20
C LEU A 238 -19.66 6.62 9.38
N GLU A 239 -19.19 7.88 9.44
CA GLU A 239 -20.05 9.04 9.63
C GLU A 239 -20.44 9.71 8.32
N LEU A 240 -19.91 9.27 7.17
CA LEU A 240 -20.05 9.92 5.85
C LEU A 240 -19.66 11.41 5.89
N LYS A 241 -18.63 11.74 6.65
CA LYS A 241 -18.17 13.11 6.81
C LYS A 241 -16.89 13.37 6.05
N TRP A 242 -16.81 14.54 5.46
CA TRP A 242 -15.62 15.08 4.84
C TRP A 242 -15.05 16.21 5.68
N ARG A 243 -13.74 16.19 5.87
CA ARG A 243 -12.98 17.28 6.48
C ARG A 243 -11.89 17.70 5.54
N GLU A 244 -11.70 19.01 5.41
CA GLU A 244 -10.58 19.59 4.67
C GLU A 244 -9.61 20.22 5.64
N VAL A 245 -8.33 19.90 5.52
CA VAL A 245 -7.23 20.47 6.29
C VAL A 245 -6.31 21.22 5.34
N LYS A 246 -6.04 22.49 5.64
CA LYS A 246 -5.08 23.28 4.88
C LYS A 246 -3.66 22.85 5.23
N LEU A 247 -2.89 22.52 4.21
CA LEU A 247 -1.48 22.15 4.34
C LEU A 247 -0.62 23.37 3.99
N ARG A 248 0.47 23.55 4.73
CA ARG A 248 1.44 24.62 4.46
C ARG A 248 2.77 24.00 4.05
N HIS A 249 3.44 24.67 3.11
CA HIS A 249 4.82 24.39 2.81
C HIS A 249 5.66 24.59 4.10
N ASN A 250 6.57 23.66 4.37
CA ASN A 250 7.50 23.76 5.48
C ASN A 250 8.86 24.23 4.95
N PRO A 251 9.31 25.46 5.33
CA PRO A 251 10.61 25.97 4.90
C PRO A 251 11.79 25.07 5.27
N ASP A 252 11.67 24.32 6.38
CA ASP A 252 12.69 23.39 6.86
C ASP A 252 12.50 21.95 6.33
N CYS A 253 11.67 21.75 5.31
CA CYS A 253 11.48 20.43 4.73
C CYS A 253 12.78 19.93 4.08
N PRO A 254 13.24 18.71 4.40
CA PRO A 254 14.53 18.22 3.89
C PRO A 254 14.56 18.06 2.38
N VAL A 255 13.40 17.94 1.69
CA VAL A 255 13.32 17.66 0.26
C VAL A 255 12.83 18.85 -0.55
N CYS A 256 11.82 19.59 -0.08
CA CYS A 256 11.23 20.70 -0.83
C CYS A 256 11.37 22.05 -0.12
N GLY A 257 12.03 22.15 1.05
CA GLY A 257 12.23 23.39 1.79
C GLY A 257 13.07 24.43 1.07
N ASP A 258 13.27 25.58 1.69
CA ASP A 258 14.03 26.70 1.10
C ASP A 258 15.50 26.32 0.88
N GLU A 259 16.08 25.51 1.79
CA GLU A 259 17.43 24.96 1.70
C GLU A 259 17.39 23.42 1.84
N PRO A 260 16.98 22.68 0.79
CA PRO A 260 16.79 21.23 0.89
C PRO A 260 18.13 20.53 1.11
N THR A 261 18.17 19.69 2.16
CA THR A 261 19.34 18.88 2.52
C THR A 261 19.41 17.56 1.77
N GLN A 262 18.27 17.02 1.34
CA GLN A 262 18.16 15.79 0.56
C GLN A 262 17.93 16.14 -0.92
N LYS A 263 18.97 15.95 -1.75
CA LYS A 263 18.97 16.28 -3.19
C LYS A 263 18.96 15.04 -4.08
N GLU A 264 18.96 13.87 -3.49
CA GLU A 264 18.93 12.57 -4.16
C GLU A 264 18.06 11.58 -3.38
N LEU A 265 17.69 10.49 -4.01
CA LEU A 265 16.93 9.43 -3.37
C LEU A 265 17.82 8.67 -2.37
N ILE A 266 17.22 8.20 -1.29
CA ILE A 266 17.90 7.48 -0.21
C ILE A 266 17.44 6.01 -0.18
N ASP A 267 17.97 5.21 0.75
CA ASP A 267 17.43 3.91 1.07
C ASP A 267 16.18 4.08 1.96
N TYR A 268 15.01 3.85 1.37
CA TYR A 268 13.72 4.04 2.06
C TYR A 268 13.34 2.87 2.97
N ASP A 269 13.91 1.68 2.75
CA ASP A 269 13.72 0.56 3.67
C ASP A 269 14.45 0.82 4.99
N VAL A 270 15.71 1.29 4.91
CA VAL A 270 16.47 1.75 6.08
C VAL A 270 15.78 2.94 6.75
N PHE A 271 15.35 3.94 5.98
CA PHE A 271 14.70 5.14 6.50
C PHE A 271 13.40 4.83 7.26
N CYS A 272 12.65 3.82 6.81
CA CYS A 272 11.43 3.36 7.47
C CYS A 272 11.66 2.26 8.53
N GLY A 273 12.93 1.90 8.82
CA GLY A 273 13.27 0.92 9.83
C GLY A 273 12.93 -0.52 9.45
N LEU A 274 12.83 -0.83 8.15
CA LEU A 274 12.55 -2.19 7.65
C LEU A 274 13.82 -3.02 7.39
N GLN A 275 14.99 -2.40 7.31
CA GLN A 275 16.27 -3.08 7.29
C GLN A 275 16.92 -2.95 8.68
N GLY A 276 16.97 -4.01 9.42
CA GLY A 276 17.56 -3.96 10.74
C GLY A 276 17.57 -5.27 11.47
N GLU A 277 18.11 -6.34 10.86
CA GLU A 277 18.59 -7.50 11.64
C GLU A 277 20.11 -7.52 11.80
N GLN A 278 20.82 -6.41 11.64
CA GLN A 278 22.25 -6.31 11.97
C GLN A 278 22.67 -4.97 12.61
N SER A 279 21.75 -4.13 13.08
CA SER A 279 22.11 -3.10 14.05
C SER A 279 21.67 -3.59 15.42
N GLU A 280 22.59 -3.79 16.33
CA GLU A 280 22.35 -3.95 17.75
C GLU A 280 21.59 -2.72 18.25
N ASP A 281 20.23 -2.71 18.08
CA ASP A 281 19.37 -1.79 18.82
C ASP A 281 19.56 -2.15 20.30
N PRO A 282 19.92 -1.19 21.16
CA PRO A 282 19.99 -1.44 22.60
C PRO A 282 18.72 -2.05 23.20
N ARG A 283 17.58 -2.04 22.44
CA ARG A 283 16.33 -2.71 22.78
C ARG A 283 16.28 -4.20 22.38
N ASP A 284 17.17 -4.69 21.50
CA ASP A 284 17.32 -6.13 21.20
C ASP A 284 17.94 -6.90 22.37
N SER A 285 18.61 -6.20 23.30
CA SER A 285 19.03 -6.77 24.59
C SER A 285 17.87 -7.12 25.54
N LEU A 286 16.62 -6.89 25.14
CA LEU A 286 15.38 -7.14 25.88
C LEU A 286 14.49 -8.22 25.24
N LYS A 287 14.93 -8.93 24.18
CA LYS A 287 14.19 -10.11 23.70
C LYS A 287 14.18 -11.16 24.83
N ARG A 288 13.01 -11.31 25.45
CA ARG A 288 12.78 -12.28 26.54
C ARG A 288 12.21 -13.58 25.99
N PHE A 289 12.31 -13.81 24.70
CA PHE A 289 11.87 -15.01 23.99
C PHE A 289 12.90 -15.41 22.93
N CYS A 290 12.87 -16.65 22.49
CA CYS A 290 13.67 -17.15 21.39
C CYS A 290 12.83 -17.25 20.11
N GLU A 291 13.45 -17.08 18.94
CA GLU A 291 12.81 -17.44 17.68
C GLU A 291 12.86 -18.96 17.50
N MET A 292 11.78 -19.55 16.96
CA MET A 292 11.66 -20.97 16.65
C MET A 292 11.21 -21.15 15.21
N GLU A 293 12.00 -21.87 14.43
CA GLU A 293 11.65 -22.20 13.04
C GLU A 293 10.50 -23.22 12.96
N PRO A 294 9.64 -23.18 11.91
CA PRO A 294 8.53 -24.13 11.74
C PRO A 294 8.96 -25.60 11.79
N SER A 295 10.11 -25.92 11.22
CA SER A 295 10.68 -27.29 11.26
C SER A 295 11.02 -27.74 12.68
N GLN A 296 11.55 -26.84 13.52
CA GLN A 296 11.87 -27.13 14.92
C GLN A 296 10.60 -27.38 15.72
N LEU A 297 9.56 -26.56 15.53
CA LEU A 297 8.26 -26.79 16.17
C LEU A 297 7.69 -28.16 15.78
N LYS A 298 7.73 -28.53 14.49
CA LYS A 298 7.28 -29.82 14.02
C LYS A 298 7.97 -30.99 14.73
N ASP A 299 9.29 -30.90 14.92
CA ASP A 299 10.07 -31.93 15.59
C ASP A 299 9.69 -32.01 17.10
N GLN A 300 9.49 -30.87 17.75
CA GLN A 300 9.09 -30.81 19.17
C GLN A 300 7.68 -31.34 19.41
N LEU A 301 6.75 -31.18 18.46
CA LEU A 301 5.40 -31.73 18.55
C LEU A 301 5.36 -33.26 18.57
N GLY A 302 6.39 -33.90 18.02
CA GLY A 302 6.58 -35.37 18.10
C GLY A 302 7.22 -35.86 19.40
N SER A 303 7.60 -34.99 20.33
CA SER A 303 8.29 -35.32 21.55
C SER A 303 7.32 -35.79 22.68
N ASN A 304 7.89 -36.36 23.76
CA ASN A 304 7.10 -36.74 24.93
C ASN A 304 6.59 -35.55 25.77
N ASN A 305 7.13 -34.35 25.53
CA ASN A 305 6.71 -33.12 26.22
C ASN A 305 6.59 -31.99 25.17
N PRO A 306 5.51 -31.97 24.38
CA PRO A 306 5.32 -30.95 23.37
C PRO A 306 5.06 -29.56 23.99
N PRO A 307 5.51 -28.48 23.36
CA PRO A 307 5.25 -27.13 23.84
C PRO A 307 3.75 -26.82 23.80
N PHE A 308 3.32 -25.86 24.59
CA PHE A 308 2.01 -25.26 24.44
C PHE A 308 2.02 -24.28 23.26
N ILE A 309 1.12 -24.46 22.32
CA ILE A 309 1.02 -23.58 21.14
C ILE A 309 -0.06 -22.53 21.40
N LEU A 310 0.33 -21.27 21.43
CA LEU A 310 -0.59 -20.14 21.60
C LEU A 310 -0.77 -19.39 20.28
N ASP A 311 -1.98 -19.40 19.76
CA ASP A 311 -2.38 -18.60 18.59
C ASP A 311 -2.94 -17.26 19.08
N VAL A 312 -2.31 -16.15 18.68
CA VAL A 312 -2.75 -14.79 19.08
C VAL A 312 -3.43 -14.03 17.95
N ARG A 313 -3.97 -14.76 16.97
CA ARG A 313 -4.74 -14.19 15.86
C ARG A 313 -6.20 -13.96 16.29
N GLU A 314 -6.97 -13.35 15.38
CA GLU A 314 -8.40 -13.17 15.56
C GLU A 314 -9.18 -14.47 15.26
N SER A 315 -10.38 -14.60 15.83
CA SER A 315 -11.20 -15.81 15.67
C SER A 315 -11.49 -16.16 14.21
N PHE A 316 -11.73 -15.17 13.36
CA PHE A 316 -11.96 -15.42 11.92
C PHE A 316 -10.73 -15.99 11.20
N GLU A 317 -9.50 -15.63 11.65
CA GLU A 317 -8.26 -16.19 11.10
C GLU A 317 -8.09 -17.66 11.48
N TRP A 318 -8.51 -18.01 12.69
CA TRP A 318 -8.57 -19.40 13.18
C TRP A 318 -9.55 -20.24 12.36
N ASP A 319 -10.70 -19.69 12.00
CA ASP A 319 -11.71 -20.39 11.19
C ASP A 319 -11.22 -20.67 9.76
N ILE A 320 -10.30 -19.86 9.23
CA ILE A 320 -9.70 -20.07 7.90
C ILE A 320 -8.69 -21.21 7.95
N VAL A 321 -7.77 -21.15 8.90
CA VAL A 321 -6.69 -22.14 9.09
C VAL A 321 -6.19 -22.07 10.52
N ASN A 322 -5.91 -23.20 11.15
CA ASN A 322 -5.38 -23.26 12.51
C ASN A 322 -4.46 -24.47 12.69
N LEU A 323 -3.76 -24.50 13.81
CA LEU A 323 -2.95 -25.61 14.26
C LEU A 323 -3.64 -26.40 15.40
N GLY A 324 -4.99 -26.42 15.41
CA GLY A 324 -5.78 -27.11 16.42
C GLY A 324 -5.51 -28.60 16.54
N ASP A 325 -5.22 -29.27 15.42
CA ASP A 325 -4.85 -30.70 15.38
C ASP A 325 -3.53 -30.97 16.15
N PHE A 326 -2.71 -29.94 16.35
CA PHE A 326 -1.48 -29.98 17.14
C PHE A 326 -1.67 -29.40 18.55
N GLY A 327 -2.92 -29.13 18.96
CA GLY A 327 -3.23 -28.61 20.31
C GLY A 327 -3.02 -27.09 20.47
N SER A 328 -3.00 -26.34 19.39
CA SER A 328 -2.94 -24.88 19.46
C SER A 328 -4.19 -24.31 20.14
N TYR A 329 -3.98 -23.30 20.99
CA TYR A 329 -5.01 -22.63 21.77
C TYR A 329 -5.12 -21.16 21.36
N LEU A 330 -6.33 -20.70 21.08
CA LEU A 330 -6.59 -19.35 20.58
C LEU A 330 -6.87 -18.37 21.72
N ILE A 331 -6.03 -17.36 21.86
CA ILE A 331 -6.31 -16.14 22.63
C ILE A 331 -5.91 -14.94 21.77
N PRO A 332 -6.86 -14.20 21.21
CA PRO A 332 -6.55 -13.00 20.46
C PRO A 332 -5.66 -12.03 21.23
N LEU A 333 -4.69 -11.40 20.54
CA LEU A 333 -3.72 -10.50 21.18
C LEU A 333 -4.40 -9.42 22.04
N GLY A 334 -5.56 -8.91 21.60
CA GLY A 334 -6.34 -7.92 22.34
C GLY A 334 -6.98 -8.43 23.63
N GLU A 335 -7.10 -9.75 23.81
CA GLU A 335 -7.66 -10.41 25.00
C GLU A 335 -6.59 -11.02 25.90
N LEU A 336 -5.32 -11.05 25.46
CA LEU A 336 -4.25 -11.82 26.08
C LEU A 336 -4.04 -11.49 27.56
N GLU A 337 -3.97 -10.21 27.91
CA GLU A 337 -3.77 -9.77 29.30
C GLU A 337 -4.93 -10.17 30.22
N GLN A 338 -6.16 -10.24 29.67
CA GLN A 338 -7.35 -10.59 30.44
C GLN A 338 -7.51 -12.10 30.64
N ARG A 339 -6.86 -12.89 29.78
CA ARG A 339 -6.98 -14.35 29.75
C ARG A 339 -5.65 -15.05 30.01
N ILE A 340 -4.70 -14.32 30.58
CA ILE A 340 -3.34 -14.83 30.83
C ILE A 340 -3.32 -16.04 31.74
N ASP A 341 -4.27 -16.15 32.68
CA ASP A 341 -4.42 -17.27 33.62
C ASP A 341 -4.83 -18.59 32.92
N GLU A 342 -5.26 -18.54 31.65
CA GLU A 342 -5.57 -19.75 30.89
C GLU A 342 -4.32 -20.42 30.31
N ILE A 343 -3.16 -19.75 30.35
CA ILE A 343 -1.90 -20.20 29.74
C ILE A 343 -1.09 -21.00 30.77
N PRO A 344 -0.69 -22.25 30.45
CA PRO A 344 0.12 -23.03 31.37
C PRO A 344 1.53 -22.45 31.54
N ASP A 345 2.07 -22.51 32.75
CA ASP A 345 3.42 -22.05 33.09
C ASP A 345 4.42 -23.22 33.33
N ASP A 346 3.96 -24.46 33.13
CA ASP A 346 4.69 -25.70 33.43
C ASP A 346 5.50 -26.25 32.22
N ARG A 347 5.48 -25.58 31.08
CA ARG A 347 6.13 -26.03 29.84
C ARG A 347 6.54 -24.88 28.95
N GLU A 348 7.32 -25.16 27.87
CA GLU A 348 7.63 -24.20 26.83
C GLU A 348 6.37 -23.73 26.11
N ILE A 349 6.33 -22.45 25.76
CA ILE A 349 5.22 -21.82 25.07
C ILE A 349 5.71 -21.31 23.71
N VAL A 350 5.10 -21.79 22.64
CA VAL A 350 5.34 -21.29 21.29
C VAL A 350 4.17 -20.41 20.88
N VAL A 351 4.43 -19.13 20.74
CA VAL A 351 3.42 -18.16 20.32
C VAL A 351 3.49 -17.98 18.82
N HIS A 352 2.36 -18.05 18.15
CA HIS A 352 2.31 -17.75 16.71
C HIS A 352 1.18 -16.78 16.35
N CYS A 353 1.37 -16.12 15.23
CA CYS A 353 0.33 -15.34 14.56
C CYS A 353 0.39 -15.60 13.05
N ARG A 354 -0.04 -14.66 12.23
CA ARG A 354 0.03 -14.81 10.78
C ARG A 354 1.47 -14.82 10.27
N SER A 355 2.31 -13.84 10.69
CA SER A 355 3.66 -13.58 10.16
C SER A 355 4.78 -13.45 11.21
N GLY A 356 4.48 -13.71 12.50
CA GLY A 356 5.47 -13.59 13.59
C GLY A 356 5.45 -12.23 14.34
N VAL A 357 4.85 -11.18 13.80
CA VAL A 357 4.89 -9.83 14.39
C VAL A 357 4.02 -9.69 15.64
N ARG A 358 2.75 -10.09 15.55
CA ARG A 358 1.82 -10.05 16.72
C ARG A 358 2.26 -11.01 17.82
N SER A 359 2.78 -12.17 17.45
CA SER A 359 3.27 -13.17 18.39
C SER A 359 4.53 -12.74 19.14
N ALA A 360 5.43 -11.99 18.51
CA ALA A 360 6.56 -11.37 19.19
C ALA A 360 6.11 -10.35 20.26
N LYS A 361 5.07 -9.54 19.98
CA LYS A 361 4.46 -8.65 20.98
C LYS A 361 3.82 -9.44 22.13
N ALA A 362 3.09 -10.51 21.81
CA ALA A 362 2.47 -11.38 22.80
C ALA A 362 3.51 -12.06 23.69
N ALA A 363 4.62 -12.56 23.13
CA ALA A 363 5.71 -13.16 23.90
C ALA A 363 6.34 -12.15 24.90
N ASN A 364 6.48 -10.89 24.52
CA ASN A 364 6.94 -9.85 25.46
C ASN A 364 5.92 -9.58 26.57
N ILE A 365 4.63 -9.52 26.27
CA ILE A 365 3.56 -9.38 27.28
C ILE A 365 3.62 -10.55 28.28
N LEU A 366 3.77 -11.78 27.79
CA LEU A 366 3.90 -12.97 28.64
C LEU A 366 5.15 -12.88 29.51
N ALA A 367 6.29 -12.47 28.95
CA ALA A 367 7.54 -12.29 29.71
C ALA A 367 7.40 -11.24 30.82
N ASP A 368 6.70 -10.13 30.56
CA ASP A 368 6.41 -9.09 31.54
C ASP A 368 5.53 -9.59 32.69
N ASN A 369 4.72 -10.62 32.41
CA ASN A 369 3.87 -11.29 33.40
C ASN A 369 4.53 -12.54 34.05
N GLY A 370 5.85 -12.73 33.85
CA GLY A 370 6.65 -13.72 34.55
C GLY A 370 6.75 -15.10 33.88
N PHE A 371 6.21 -15.28 32.68
CA PHE A 371 6.36 -16.51 31.91
C PHE A 371 7.80 -16.68 31.42
N SER A 372 8.26 -17.92 31.34
CA SER A 372 9.58 -18.29 30.83
C SER A 372 9.47 -19.40 29.77
N GLY A 373 10.56 -19.71 29.06
CA GLY A 373 10.51 -20.70 27.99
C GLY A 373 9.63 -20.26 26.80
N LEU A 374 9.68 -18.97 26.49
CA LEU A 374 8.87 -18.37 25.43
C LEU A 374 9.57 -18.43 24.08
N HIS A 375 8.83 -18.83 23.07
CA HIS A 375 9.29 -18.86 21.68
C HIS A 375 8.30 -18.14 20.77
N ASN A 376 8.83 -17.40 19.81
CA ASN A 376 8.06 -16.85 18.71
C ASN A 376 8.24 -17.73 17.47
N LEU A 377 7.15 -18.18 16.83
CA LEU A 377 7.24 -18.93 15.59
C LEU A 377 7.66 -18.00 14.45
N SER A 378 8.89 -18.16 13.95
CA SER A 378 9.46 -17.38 12.86
C SER A 378 8.54 -17.44 11.63
N GLY A 379 8.16 -16.27 11.09
CA GLY A 379 7.24 -16.18 9.95
C GLY A 379 5.80 -16.64 10.20
N GLY A 380 5.47 -17.06 11.43
CA GLY A 380 4.12 -17.41 11.87
C GLY A 380 3.51 -18.60 11.14
N ILE A 381 2.16 -18.65 11.06
CA ILE A 381 1.45 -19.76 10.39
C ILE A 381 1.71 -19.77 8.87
N LEU A 382 2.07 -18.65 8.25
CA LEU A 382 2.41 -18.63 6.84
C LEU A 382 3.70 -19.42 6.56
N ALA A 383 4.73 -19.27 7.38
CA ALA A 383 5.96 -20.05 7.26
C ALA A 383 5.69 -21.54 7.56
N TRP A 384 4.85 -21.85 8.55
CA TRP A 384 4.41 -23.23 8.79
C TRP A 384 3.76 -23.86 7.56
N ILE A 385 2.85 -23.13 6.89
CA ILE A 385 2.20 -23.61 5.65
C ILE A 385 3.25 -23.85 4.56
N ASP A 386 4.21 -22.95 4.40
CA ASP A 386 5.22 -23.06 3.33
C ASP A 386 6.19 -24.23 3.53
N GLU A 387 6.58 -24.46 4.78
CA GLU A 387 7.67 -25.39 5.08
C GLU A 387 7.18 -26.76 5.57
N VAL A 388 6.07 -26.80 6.32
CA VAL A 388 5.63 -27.99 7.03
C VAL A 388 4.39 -28.63 6.40
N ASP A 389 3.35 -27.85 6.11
CA ASP A 389 2.09 -28.40 5.59
C ASP A 389 1.48 -27.50 4.50
N LYS A 390 1.87 -27.75 3.26
CA LYS A 390 1.38 -27.04 2.06
C LYS A 390 -0.07 -27.34 1.70
N SER A 391 -0.74 -28.23 2.40
CA SER A 391 -2.16 -28.54 2.16
C SER A 391 -3.09 -27.53 2.83
N LEU A 392 -2.60 -26.79 3.81
CA LEU A 392 -3.35 -25.76 4.52
C LEU A 392 -3.56 -24.52 3.65
N PRO A 393 -4.73 -23.85 3.74
CA PRO A 393 -5.01 -22.65 2.95
C PRO A 393 -4.20 -21.46 3.45
N LYS A 394 -3.62 -20.68 2.52
CA LYS A 394 -3.05 -19.36 2.81
C LYS A 394 -4.13 -18.28 2.74
N TYR A 395 -3.94 -17.20 3.51
CA TYR A 395 -4.86 -16.05 3.54
C TYR A 395 -4.15 -14.73 3.78
#